data_2009840e6f93a8a8f8f0b57a3dbb1e69
#
_entry.id   2009840e6f93a8a8f8f0b57a3dbb1e69
#
_cell.length_a   1.000
_cell.length_b   1.000
_cell.length_c   1.000
_cell.angle_alpha   90.00
_cell.angle_beta   90.00
_cell.angle_gamma   90.00
#
_symmetry.space_group_name_H-M   'P 1'
#
loop_
_entity.id
_entity.type
_entity.pdbx_description
1 polymer ?
#
loop_
_entity_poly.entity_id
_entity_poly.type
_entity_poly.pdbx_seq_one_letter_code
_entity_poly.pdbx_strand_id
1 'polypeptide(L)'
;EYWELELSIRHDERDITFKLNTKKSGLEINSKDEAEKIAAAFQGNEIEITSNEKTKRKIAVKPPFITSTLQQTSSSMLGFSLSKTMKLAQDLYTGGYISYMRTDSPNISMLAQNNCKQYLLDTYGEAYSAPKNFASKASNSQEAHEAIRLSLIHI
;
A
#
# COMPACT_ATOMS: atom_id res chain seq x y z
N GLU A 1 -29.34 -4.21 6.74
CA GLU A 1 -29.07 -5.29 5.76
C GLU A 1 -28.80 -4.66 4.41
N TYR A 2 -27.85 -5.22 3.64
CA TYR A 2 -27.57 -4.83 2.25
C TYR A 2 -27.35 -6.09 1.42
N TRP A 3 -27.59 -5.99 0.12
CA TRP A 3 -27.48 -7.09 -0.81
C TRP A 3 -26.42 -6.79 -1.87
N GLU A 4 -25.49 -7.72 -2.07
CA GLU A 4 -24.53 -7.70 -3.19
C GLU A 4 -24.86 -8.83 -4.14
N LEU A 5 -24.88 -8.53 -5.43
CA LEU A 5 -25.03 -9.54 -6.48
C LEU A 5 -23.71 -9.71 -7.22
N GLU A 6 -23.28 -10.96 -7.26
CA GLU A 6 -22.07 -11.36 -7.98
C GLU A 6 -22.44 -12.37 -9.07
N LEU A 7 -21.86 -12.20 -10.24
CA LEU A 7 -21.96 -13.13 -11.34
C LEU A 7 -20.59 -13.75 -11.56
N SER A 8 -20.49 -15.07 -11.42
CA SER A 8 -19.28 -15.82 -11.75
C SER A 8 -19.46 -16.56 -13.05
N ILE A 9 -18.57 -16.32 -14.00
CA ILE A 9 -18.49 -17.02 -15.27
C ILE A 9 -17.14 -17.73 -15.39
N ARG A 10 -17.13 -18.88 -16.04
CA ARG A 10 -15.92 -19.64 -16.33
C ARG A 10 -15.48 -19.37 -17.77
N HIS A 11 -14.25 -18.88 -17.93
CA HIS A 11 -13.64 -18.61 -19.23
C HIS A 11 -12.17 -19.05 -19.20
N ASP A 12 -11.76 -19.89 -20.16
CA ASP A 12 -10.38 -20.42 -20.27
C ASP A 12 -9.83 -20.97 -18.95
N GLU A 13 -10.58 -21.86 -18.29
CA GLU A 13 -10.23 -22.48 -17.00
C GLU A 13 -10.09 -21.48 -15.80
N ARG A 14 -10.48 -20.23 -15.99
CA ARG A 14 -10.49 -19.21 -14.94
C ARG A 14 -11.91 -18.80 -14.60
N ASP A 15 -12.17 -18.67 -13.32
CA ASP A 15 -13.43 -18.10 -12.84
C ASP A 15 -13.28 -16.57 -12.76
N ILE A 16 -14.12 -15.87 -13.49
CA ILE A 16 -14.17 -14.40 -13.50
C ILE A 16 -15.44 -13.98 -12.78
N THR A 17 -15.29 -13.17 -11.72
CA THR A 17 -16.41 -12.69 -10.94
C THR A 17 -16.67 -11.23 -11.24
N PHE A 18 -17.90 -10.92 -11.59
CA PHE A 18 -18.41 -9.56 -11.80
C PHE A 18 -19.33 -9.17 -10.65
N LYS A 19 -19.19 -7.95 -10.18
CA LYS A 19 -20.09 -7.37 -9.17
C LYS A 19 -21.05 -6.41 -9.80
N LEU A 20 -22.33 -6.50 -9.43
CA LEU A 20 -23.32 -5.53 -9.87
C LEU A 20 -22.99 -4.15 -9.27
N ASN A 21 -22.77 -3.17 -10.13
CA ASN A 21 -22.52 -1.80 -9.70
C ASN A 21 -23.83 -1.01 -9.61
N THR A 22 -24.48 -1.05 -8.46
CA THR A 22 -25.75 -0.39 -8.19
C THR A 22 -25.70 1.13 -8.36
N LYS A 23 -24.52 1.74 -8.08
CA LYS A 23 -24.36 3.20 -8.27
C LYS A 23 -24.38 3.64 -9.73
N LYS A 24 -23.88 2.81 -10.66
CA LYS A 24 -23.90 3.10 -12.10
C LYS A 24 -25.22 2.71 -12.75
N SER A 25 -25.85 1.62 -12.30
CA SER A 25 -27.09 1.12 -12.87
C SER A 25 -28.32 1.87 -12.38
N GLY A 26 -28.21 2.64 -11.31
CA GLY A 26 -29.36 3.28 -10.66
C GLY A 26 -30.33 2.30 -9.99
N LEU A 27 -29.93 1.02 -9.87
CA LEU A 27 -30.71 -0.02 -9.22
C LEU A 27 -30.47 0.03 -7.72
N GLU A 28 -31.52 0.18 -6.94
CA GLU A 28 -31.49 -0.01 -5.50
C GLU A 28 -32.04 -1.40 -5.18
N ILE A 29 -31.32 -2.17 -4.37
CA ILE A 29 -31.75 -3.50 -3.94
C ILE A 29 -32.05 -3.40 -2.46
N ASN A 30 -33.33 -3.28 -2.16
CA ASN A 30 -33.82 -3.04 -0.80
C ASN A 30 -34.36 -4.30 -0.11
N SER A 31 -34.53 -5.38 -0.86
CA SER A 31 -35.08 -6.64 -0.32
C SER A 31 -34.45 -7.87 -0.97
N LYS A 32 -34.59 -9.01 -0.28
CA LYS A 32 -34.18 -10.31 -0.78
C LYS A 32 -34.92 -10.68 -2.08
N ASP A 33 -36.21 -10.40 -2.14
CA ASP A 33 -37.04 -10.72 -3.31
C ASP A 33 -36.59 -9.96 -4.56
N GLU A 34 -36.14 -8.71 -4.40
CA GLU A 34 -35.58 -7.91 -5.50
C GLU A 34 -34.23 -8.49 -5.95
N ALA A 35 -33.37 -8.87 -5.00
CA ALA A 35 -32.09 -9.49 -5.31
C ALA A 35 -32.30 -10.81 -6.09
N GLU A 36 -33.22 -11.67 -5.66
CA GLU A 36 -33.54 -12.94 -6.31
C GLU A 36 -34.13 -12.74 -7.71
N LYS A 37 -35.00 -11.76 -7.92
CA LYS A 37 -35.54 -11.40 -9.26
C LYS A 37 -34.44 -10.97 -10.22
N ILE A 38 -33.52 -10.12 -9.76
CA ILE A 38 -32.41 -9.66 -10.59
C ILE A 38 -31.46 -10.84 -10.89
N ALA A 39 -31.15 -11.69 -9.90
CA ALA A 39 -30.30 -12.86 -10.11
C ALA A 39 -30.94 -13.84 -11.10
N ALA A 40 -32.25 -14.08 -11.03
CA ALA A 40 -32.98 -14.94 -11.95
C ALA A 40 -32.96 -14.40 -13.40
N ALA A 41 -32.94 -13.09 -13.60
CA ALA A 41 -32.87 -12.49 -14.93
C ALA A 41 -31.55 -12.76 -15.65
N PHE A 42 -30.47 -13.09 -14.92
CA PHE A 42 -29.19 -13.45 -15.51
C PHE A 42 -29.02 -14.96 -15.78
N GLN A 43 -29.91 -15.81 -15.24
CA GLN A 43 -29.82 -17.24 -15.44
C GLN A 43 -30.25 -17.63 -16.87
N GLY A 44 -29.37 -18.31 -17.57
CA GLY A 44 -29.65 -18.84 -18.94
C GLY A 44 -29.62 -17.80 -20.05
N ASN A 45 -29.28 -16.55 -19.79
CA ASN A 45 -29.13 -15.52 -20.81
C ASN A 45 -27.65 -15.36 -21.22
N GLU A 46 -27.44 -14.98 -22.46
CA GLU A 46 -26.12 -14.61 -22.97
C GLU A 46 -25.66 -13.29 -22.33
N ILE A 47 -24.38 -13.22 -21.98
CA ILE A 47 -23.77 -12.06 -21.36
C ILE A 47 -22.70 -11.51 -22.29
N GLU A 48 -22.83 -10.24 -22.65
CA GLU A 48 -21.86 -9.54 -23.47
C GLU A 48 -20.98 -8.61 -22.64
N ILE A 49 -19.67 -8.71 -22.82
CA ILE A 49 -18.72 -7.76 -22.21
C ILE A 49 -18.64 -6.54 -23.13
N THR A 50 -19.30 -5.48 -22.78
CA THR A 50 -19.40 -4.25 -23.59
C THR A 50 -18.17 -3.37 -23.53
N SER A 51 -17.38 -3.44 -22.45
CA SER A 51 -16.12 -2.70 -22.34
C SER A 51 -15.10 -3.42 -21.46
N ASN A 52 -13.84 -3.29 -21.83
CA ASN A 52 -12.69 -3.77 -21.05
C ASN A 52 -11.59 -2.71 -21.11
N GLU A 53 -11.50 -1.89 -20.08
CA GLU A 53 -10.53 -0.80 -20.02
C GLU A 53 -9.38 -1.13 -19.08
N LYS A 54 -8.15 -1.05 -19.59
CA LYS A 54 -6.94 -1.16 -18.78
C LYS A 54 -6.44 0.23 -18.40
N THR A 55 -6.51 0.54 -17.12
CA THR A 55 -5.98 1.79 -16.59
C THR A 55 -4.68 1.57 -15.82
N LYS A 56 -3.68 2.40 -16.09
CA LYS A 56 -2.44 2.42 -15.28
C LYS A 56 -2.65 3.34 -14.09
N ARG A 57 -2.57 2.80 -12.87
CA ARG A 57 -2.56 3.61 -11.65
C ARG A 57 -1.12 3.81 -11.18
N LYS A 58 -0.73 5.07 -10.96
CA LYS A 58 0.49 5.37 -10.22
C LYS A 58 0.22 5.18 -8.73
N ILE A 59 0.93 4.25 -8.10
CA ILE A 59 0.89 4.10 -6.65
C ILE A 59 1.82 5.16 -6.06
N ALA A 60 1.30 6.00 -5.15
CA ALA A 60 2.11 6.97 -4.45
C ALA A 60 3.12 6.26 -3.54
N VAL A 61 4.39 6.69 -3.63
CA VAL A 61 5.43 6.20 -2.74
C VAL A 61 5.14 6.71 -1.33
N LYS A 62 5.15 5.80 -0.36
CA LYS A 62 5.00 6.15 1.06
C LYS A 62 6.27 6.83 1.57
N PRO A 63 6.16 7.78 2.52
CA PRO A 63 7.34 8.35 3.16
C PRO A 63 8.11 7.29 3.95
N PRO A 64 9.39 7.51 4.19
CA PRO A 64 10.17 6.69 5.09
C PRO A 64 9.54 6.63 6.49
N PHE A 65 9.87 5.60 7.25
CA PHE A 65 9.31 5.43 8.59
C PHE A 65 9.81 6.50 9.57
N ILE A 66 8.87 7.00 10.34
CA ILE A 66 9.09 7.68 11.63
C ILE A 66 8.64 6.73 12.74
N THR A 67 8.94 7.01 13.99
CA THR A 67 8.59 6.14 15.12
C THR A 67 7.13 5.71 15.10
N SER A 68 6.20 6.65 14.93
CA SER A 68 4.75 6.35 14.94
C SER A 68 4.31 5.47 13.77
N THR A 69 4.79 5.73 12.56
CA THR A 69 4.42 4.94 11.38
C THR A 69 5.06 3.56 11.38
N LEU A 70 6.28 3.41 11.95
CA LEU A 70 6.89 2.11 12.19
C LEU A 70 6.02 1.27 13.14
N GLN A 71 5.60 1.85 14.27
CA GLN A 71 4.74 1.17 15.24
C GLN A 71 3.40 0.76 14.65
N GLN A 72 2.72 1.65 13.93
CA GLN A 72 1.44 1.37 13.27
C GLN A 72 1.56 0.25 12.25
N THR A 73 2.60 0.31 11.40
CA THR A 73 2.80 -0.70 10.36
C THR A 73 3.16 -2.06 10.98
N SER A 74 4.03 -2.09 11.98
CA SER A 74 4.39 -3.32 12.69
C SER A 74 3.18 -3.94 13.39
N SER A 75 2.31 -3.13 13.97
CA SER A 75 1.07 -3.62 14.59
C SER A 75 0.11 -4.20 13.55
N SER A 76 -0.11 -3.49 12.45
CA SER A 76 -1.08 -3.92 11.42
C SER A 76 -0.60 -5.12 10.58
N MET A 77 0.69 -5.19 10.27
CA MET A 77 1.23 -6.24 9.39
C MET A 77 1.75 -7.46 10.13
N LEU A 78 2.31 -7.27 11.34
CA LEU A 78 3.01 -8.32 12.08
C LEU A 78 2.34 -8.64 13.42
N GLY A 79 1.30 -7.89 13.82
CA GLY A 79 0.62 -8.07 15.11
C GLY A 79 1.51 -7.74 16.31
N PHE A 80 2.56 -6.92 16.13
CA PHE A 80 3.46 -6.58 17.23
C PHE A 80 2.89 -5.50 18.12
N SER A 81 3.09 -5.64 19.44
CA SER A 81 2.82 -4.56 20.37
C SER A 81 3.83 -3.42 20.17
N LEU A 82 3.46 -2.19 20.61
CA LEU A 82 4.34 -1.03 20.55
C LEU A 82 5.68 -1.28 21.24
N SER A 83 5.65 -1.89 22.44
CA SER A 83 6.85 -2.23 23.20
C SER A 83 7.74 -3.22 22.48
N LYS A 84 7.17 -4.27 21.89
CA LYS A 84 7.92 -5.26 21.10
C LYS A 84 8.56 -4.61 19.88
N THR A 85 7.82 -3.77 19.17
CA THR A 85 8.35 -3.03 18.00
C THR A 85 9.54 -2.18 18.38
N MET A 86 9.44 -1.40 19.47
CA MET A 86 10.52 -0.53 19.89
C MET A 86 11.74 -1.27 20.40
N LYS A 87 11.54 -2.42 21.06
CA LYS A 87 12.65 -3.29 21.48
C LYS A 87 13.42 -3.82 20.27
N LEU A 88 12.70 -4.39 19.30
CA LEU A 88 13.33 -4.92 18.07
C LEU A 88 14.02 -3.82 17.25
N ALA A 89 13.41 -2.63 17.16
CA ALA A 89 14.03 -1.49 16.49
C ALA A 89 15.30 -1.03 17.20
N GLN A 90 15.33 -1.06 18.55
CA GLN A 90 16.53 -0.78 19.34
C GLN A 90 17.63 -1.80 19.07
N ASP A 91 17.29 -3.08 19.02
CA ASP A 91 18.24 -4.16 18.73
C ASP A 91 18.85 -4.00 17.32
N LEU A 92 18.00 -3.68 16.33
CA LEU A 92 18.46 -3.40 14.97
C LEU A 92 19.36 -2.15 14.88
N TYR A 93 19.02 -1.09 15.60
CA TYR A 93 19.86 0.11 15.68
C TYR A 93 21.22 -0.19 16.34
N THR A 94 21.21 -0.88 17.46
CA THR A 94 22.44 -1.27 18.18
C THR A 94 23.33 -2.18 17.32
N GLY A 95 22.72 -3.05 16.51
CA GLY A 95 23.42 -3.88 15.52
C GLY A 95 23.89 -3.12 14.27
N GLY A 96 23.56 -1.84 14.13
CA GLY A 96 23.96 -1.02 12.98
C GLY A 96 23.16 -1.29 11.71
N TYR A 97 22.03 -2.00 11.78
CA TYR A 97 21.19 -2.33 10.61
C TYR A 97 20.28 -1.20 10.17
N ILE A 98 19.86 -0.34 11.09
CA ILE A 98 19.00 0.80 10.80
C ILE A 98 19.53 2.09 11.43
N SER A 99 19.06 3.25 10.92
CA SER A 99 19.22 4.55 11.58
C SER A 99 18.43 4.62 12.88
N TYR A 100 18.65 5.67 13.67
CA TYR A 100 17.99 5.83 14.97
C TYR A 100 16.47 5.81 14.85
N MET A 101 15.84 4.95 15.65
CA MET A 101 14.41 4.64 15.54
C MET A 101 13.48 5.64 16.25
N ARG A 102 14.01 6.53 17.10
CA ARG A 102 13.22 7.58 17.77
C ARG A 102 13.33 8.86 16.97
N THR A 103 12.48 9.03 15.99
CA THR A 103 12.45 10.19 15.09
C THR A 103 11.03 10.52 14.66
N ASP A 104 10.76 11.77 14.45
CA ASP A 104 9.54 12.32 13.87
C ASP A 104 9.77 12.89 12.45
N SER A 105 11.03 12.86 11.98
CA SER A 105 11.43 13.35 10.67
C SER A 105 11.32 12.25 9.60
N PRO A 106 10.57 12.45 8.51
CA PRO A 106 10.54 11.54 7.37
C PRO A 106 11.68 11.80 6.37
N ASN A 107 12.59 12.74 6.67
CA ASN A 107 13.65 13.15 5.77
C ASN A 107 14.84 12.20 5.85
N ILE A 108 15.47 11.97 4.72
CA ILE A 108 16.72 11.19 4.60
C ILE A 108 17.83 12.18 4.27
N SER A 109 19.00 12.07 4.92
CA SER A 109 20.14 12.95 4.64
C SER A 109 20.59 12.86 3.18
N MET A 110 21.13 13.96 2.67
CA MET A 110 21.65 14.04 1.29
C MET A 110 22.73 12.98 1.03
N LEU A 111 23.56 12.70 2.02
CA LEU A 111 24.59 11.65 1.91
C LEU A 111 23.95 10.27 1.68
N ALA A 112 22.96 9.91 2.50
CA ALA A 112 22.28 8.62 2.38
C ALA A 112 21.47 8.53 1.07
N GLN A 113 20.82 9.62 0.64
CA GLN A 113 20.12 9.67 -0.64
C GLN A 113 21.10 9.46 -1.82
N ASN A 114 22.26 10.11 -1.82
CA ASN A 114 23.25 9.98 -2.88
C ASN A 114 23.84 8.56 -2.93
N ASN A 115 24.16 7.97 -1.78
CA ASN A 115 24.64 6.60 -1.73
C ASN A 115 23.61 5.60 -2.23
N CYS A 116 22.35 5.75 -1.81
CA CYS A 116 21.25 4.92 -2.29
C CYS A 116 21.01 5.09 -3.80
N LYS A 117 21.08 6.33 -4.29
CA LYS A 117 20.96 6.62 -5.72
C LYS A 117 22.06 5.92 -6.51
N GLN A 118 23.30 6.02 -6.06
CA GLN A 118 24.43 5.38 -6.75
C GLN A 118 24.27 3.86 -6.78
N TYR A 119 23.93 3.25 -5.65
CA TYR A 119 23.66 1.81 -5.57
C TYR A 119 22.55 1.37 -6.53
N LEU A 120 21.43 2.13 -6.59
CA LEU A 120 20.33 1.81 -7.49
C LEU A 120 20.71 1.95 -8.97
N LEU A 121 21.49 2.98 -9.31
CA LEU A 121 21.99 3.16 -10.68
C LEU A 121 22.89 2.01 -11.11
N ASP A 122 23.81 1.61 -10.24
CA ASP A 122 24.79 0.56 -10.53
C ASP A 122 24.14 -0.84 -10.61
N THR A 123 23.11 -1.08 -9.78
CA THR A 123 22.51 -2.40 -9.66
C THR A 123 21.30 -2.62 -10.59
N TYR A 124 20.45 -1.59 -10.74
CA TYR A 124 19.15 -1.71 -11.40
C TYR A 124 18.95 -0.75 -12.57
N GLY A 125 19.81 0.26 -12.72
CA GLY A 125 19.74 1.24 -13.78
C GLY A 125 18.87 2.47 -13.45
N GLU A 126 18.88 3.44 -14.34
CA GLU A 126 18.33 4.78 -14.13
C GLU A 126 16.81 4.81 -13.85
N ALA A 127 16.05 3.90 -14.42
CA ALA A 127 14.60 3.82 -14.25
C ALA A 127 14.15 3.61 -12.78
N TYR A 128 15.04 3.09 -11.92
CA TYR A 128 14.76 2.79 -10.53
C TYR A 128 15.22 3.88 -9.55
N SER A 129 15.84 4.94 -10.04
CA SER A 129 16.40 6.02 -9.23
C SER A 129 15.59 7.31 -9.39
N ALA A 130 14.55 7.48 -8.57
CA ALA A 130 13.73 8.69 -8.54
C ALA A 130 13.59 9.19 -7.08
N PRO A 131 14.60 9.87 -6.53
CA PRO A 131 14.57 10.36 -5.15
C PRO A 131 13.42 11.34 -4.93
N LYS A 132 12.75 11.22 -3.78
CA LYS A 132 11.69 12.13 -3.34
C LYS A 132 12.01 12.67 -1.96
N ASN A 133 11.79 13.96 -1.78
CA ASN A 133 11.81 14.60 -0.48
C ASN A 133 10.39 14.61 0.10
N PHE A 134 10.29 14.28 1.38
CA PHE A 134 9.03 14.29 2.12
C PHE A 134 9.11 15.41 3.18
N ALA A 135 8.24 16.40 3.05
CA ALA A 135 8.17 17.47 4.05
C ALA A 135 7.64 16.93 5.39
N SER A 136 8.27 17.35 6.49
CA SER A 136 7.71 17.18 7.82
C SER A 136 6.46 18.04 7.96
N LYS A 137 5.36 17.48 8.48
CA LYS A 137 4.14 18.23 8.77
C LYS A 137 4.22 19.02 10.08
N ALA A 138 5.21 18.73 10.90
CA ALA A 138 5.40 19.40 12.18
C ALA A 138 6.26 20.65 12.00
N SER A 139 5.73 21.82 12.34
CA SER A 139 6.46 23.10 12.30
C SER A 139 7.66 23.15 13.25
N ASN A 140 7.77 22.18 14.16
CA ASN A 140 8.82 22.06 15.19
C ASN A 140 9.61 20.74 15.07
N SER A 141 9.66 20.10 13.87
CA SER A 141 10.52 18.94 13.73
C SER A 141 11.97 19.38 13.90
N GLN A 142 12.67 18.76 14.86
CA GLN A 142 14.11 18.97 15.00
C GLN A 142 14.77 18.51 13.72
N GLU A 143 15.29 19.42 12.91
CA GLU A 143 15.92 19.15 11.60
C GLU A 143 17.13 18.21 11.70
N ALA A 144 17.57 17.87 12.92
CA ALA A 144 18.75 17.05 13.20
C ALA A 144 18.51 15.52 13.05
N HIS A 145 17.26 15.06 12.94
CA HIS A 145 16.97 13.63 12.90
C HIS A 145 16.60 13.16 11.50
N GLU A 146 17.20 12.04 11.09
CA GLU A 146 16.80 11.31 9.88
C GLU A 146 15.60 10.41 10.14
N ALA A 147 14.90 10.03 9.05
CA ALA A 147 13.93 8.96 9.04
C ALA A 147 14.58 7.61 9.37
N ILE A 148 13.77 6.64 9.74
CA ILE A 148 14.21 5.26 9.94
C ILE A 148 14.47 4.63 8.57
N ARG A 149 15.72 4.27 8.31
CA ARG A 149 16.18 3.65 7.07
C ARG A 149 17.15 2.52 7.34
N LEU A 150 17.34 1.67 6.36
CA LEU A 150 18.40 0.67 6.40
C LEU A 150 19.78 1.33 6.38
N SER A 151 20.72 0.76 7.09
CA SER A 151 22.11 1.17 7.02
C SER A 151 22.75 0.58 5.77
N LEU A 152 23.50 1.41 5.03
CA LEU A 152 24.25 0.94 3.84
C LEU A 152 25.53 0.18 4.19
N ILE A 153 25.83 0.00 5.48
CA ILE A 153 27.05 -0.71 5.93
C ILE A 153 26.92 -2.22 5.69
N HIS A 154 25.70 -2.73 5.55
CA HIS A 154 25.40 -4.16 5.43
C HIS A 154 24.78 -4.55 4.07
N ILE A 155 24.77 -3.65 3.10
CA ILE A 155 24.29 -3.90 1.73
C ILE A 155 25.47 -4.02 0.78
#